data_fc2b3530aee2c270c2012728561f3ddb
#
_entry.id   fc2b3530aee2c270c2012728561f3ddb
#
_cell.length_a   1.000
_cell.length_b   1.000
_cell.length_c   1.000
_cell.angle_alpha   90.00
_cell.angle_beta   90.00
_cell.angle_gamma   90.00
#
_symmetry.space_group_name_H-M   'P 1'
#
loop_
_entity.id
_entity.type
_entity.pdbx_description
1 polymer ?
#
loop_
_entity_poly.entity_id
_entity_poly.type
_entity_poly.pdbx_seq_one_letter_code
_entity_poly.pdbx_strand_id
1 'polypeptide(L)'
;MERRRVVITGLGAITPVGLTAGESWQAVKNGVCGVAPITQFDPEGQKVTLAAEVKGFVPEDHMSRAEAKRMGRFTQMAVVAAREAMDQAGFTPAEEEKDRCGVIVSSGIGGLAITQAEHERGKARGWDRVSPFYIPTGICNMAAGQIAIATGFRGMCSCPVTACAGGTYAVGDAFHYIRDGYADVMLCGGTESAVTPLAIGGFTAMRALSESTDPNAASIPFDARRNGFVLGEGAGILLLEELDHALDRGANIIAEVVGYGATCDAYHMTAPRPDGSGGAKAMAIAIADAHITPDQVEYINTHGTSTCLNDSGETAAVKLVFGGHAKELAMSSTKSMTGHMLGAAGAVEAIFTALSLKDGFMPATINYKEPDPACDLDVVPNEGRSADLHYALSNSLGFGGHNGSVLLKKWEA
;
A
#
# COMPACT_ATOMS: atom_id res chain seq x y z
N MET A 1 3.37 -23.73 21.40
CA MET A 1 4.61 -23.06 20.94
C MET A 1 4.44 -21.59 21.24
N GLU A 2 5.49 -20.96 21.76
CA GLU A 2 5.55 -19.51 21.90
C GLU A 2 5.49 -18.88 20.50
N ARG A 3 4.71 -17.80 20.34
CA ARG A 3 4.59 -17.12 19.04
C ARG A 3 5.90 -16.42 18.72
N ARG A 4 6.40 -16.59 17.51
CA ARG A 4 7.63 -15.94 17.05
C ARG A 4 7.38 -14.44 16.83
N ARG A 5 8.36 -13.62 17.17
CA ARG A 5 8.32 -12.18 16.87
C ARG A 5 8.75 -11.92 15.45
N VAL A 6 8.17 -10.89 14.82
CA VAL A 6 8.39 -10.60 13.40
C VAL A 6 8.81 -9.14 13.24
N VAL A 7 9.96 -8.93 12.62
CA VAL A 7 10.56 -7.61 12.45
C VAL A 7 10.69 -7.23 10.98
N ILE A 8 10.72 -5.93 10.73
CA ILE A 8 10.97 -5.34 9.41
C ILE A 8 12.46 -5.00 9.34
N THR A 9 13.18 -5.58 8.39
CA THR A 9 14.61 -5.34 8.19
C THR A 9 14.94 -4.65 6.88
N GLY A 10 14.01 -4.63 5.93
CA GLY A 10 14.18 -3.96 4.65
C GLY A 10 12.90 -3.35 4.10
N LEU A 11 13.04 -2.24 3.43
CA LEU A 11 11.98 -1.48 2.79
C LEU A 11 12.37 -1.10 1.37
N GLY A 12 11.45 -1.22 0.43
CA GLY A 12 11.63 -0.71 -0.92
C GLY A 12 10.32 -0.12 -1.43
N ALA A 13 10.38 1.03 -2.08
CA ALA A 13 9.20 1.68 -2.60
C ALA A 13 9.46 2.46 -3.89
N ILE A 14 8.50 2.40 -4.79
CA ILE A 14 8.39 3.26 -5.96
C ILE A 14 7.02 3.93 -5.89
N THR A 15 7.00 5.24 -5.79
CA THR A 15 5.79 6.03 -5.57
C THR A 15 5.75 7.26 -6.49
N PRO A 16 4.61 7.95 -6.61
CA PRO A 16 4.52 9.21 -7.35
C PRO A 16 5.42 10.33 -6.82
N VAL A 17 5.98 10.18 -5.60
CA VAL A 17 6.81 11.18 -4.92
C VAL A 17 8.26 10.75 -4.68
N GLY A 18 8.66 9.55 -5.12
CA GLY A 18 10.03 9.05 -5.01
C GLY A 18 10.21 7.67 -5.63
N LEU A 19 11.41 7.36 -6.12
CA LEU A 19 11.76 6.08 -6.74
C LEU A 19 12.43 5.10 -5.78
N THR A 20 12.58 5.49 -4.52
CA THR A 20 13.05 4.66 -3.40
C THR A 20 12.18 4.91 -2.17
N ALA A 21 12.23 4.00 -1.19
CA ALA A 21 11.56 4.19 0.09
C ALA A 21 12.07 5.44 0.81
N GLY A 22 13.39 5.69 0.75
CA GLY A 22 14.01 6.86 1.34
C GLY A 22 13.58 8.18 0.70
N GLU A 23 13.59 8.27 -0.64
CA GLU A 23 13.11 9.44 -1.38
C GLU A 23 11.62 9.70 -1.10
N SER A 24 10.81 8.65 -1.18
CA SER A 24 9.37 8.73 -0.91
C SER A 24 9.08 9.23 0.49
N TRP A 25 9.82 8.75 1.49
CA TRP A 25 9.66 9.20 2.88
C TRP A 25 10.08 10.66 3.07
N GLN A 26 11.20 11.10 2.47
CA GLN A 26 11.59 12.51 2.53
C GLN A 26 10.56 13.42 1.87
N ALA A 27 10.02 13.02 0.72
CA ALA A 27 8.96 13.76 0.04
C ALA A 27 7.68 13.84 0.90
N VAL A 28 7.30 12.75 1.55
CA VAL A 28 6.13 12.68 2.46
C VAL A 28 6.34 13.58 3.69
N LYS A 29 7.52 13.56 4.30
CA LYS A 29 7.84 14.48 5.42
C LYS A 29 7.74 15.95 5.01
N ASN A 30 8.06 16.27 3.77
CA ASN A 30 8.00 17.62 3.21
C ASN A 30 6.65 18.00 2.60
N GLY A 31 5.64 17.14 2.67
CA GLY A 31 4.30 17.41 2.14
C GLY A 31 4.25 17.54 0.60
N VAL A 32 5.11 16.81 -0.13
CA VAL A 32 5.17 16.89 -1.60
C VAL A 32 3.94 16.24 -2.23
N CYS A 33 3.22 17.00 -3.06
CA CYS A 33 2.08 16.48 -3.81
C CYS A 33 2.55 15.77 -5.09
N GLY A 34 2.22 14.47 -5.22
CA GLY A 34 2.52 13.68 -6.41
C GLY A 34 1.47 13.75 -7.52
N VAL A 35 0.31 14.37 -7.23
CA VAL A 35 -0.78 14.53 -8.20
C VAL A 35 -0.39 15.53 -9.30
N ALA A 36 -0.62 15.16 -10.56
CA ALA A 36 -0.30 15.99 -11.72
C ALA A 36 -1.21 15.63 -12.91
N PRO A 37 -1.22 16.43 -13.98
CA PRO A 37 -1.86 16.02 -15.23
C PRO A 37 -1.36 14.68 -15.74
N ILE A 38 -2.28 13.84 -16.23
CA ILE A 38 -1.97 12.53 -16.80
C ILE A 38 -1.03 12.70 -18.01
N THR A 39 0.02 11.88 -18.05
CA THR A 39 1.02 11.88 -19.13
C THR A 39 1.18 10.51 -19.81
N GLN A 40 0.70 9.43 -19.20
CA GLN A 40 0.82 8.07 -19.75
C GLN A 40 -0.08 7.84 -20.98
N PHE A 41 -1.10 8.67 -21.16
CA PHE A 41 -1.96 8.69 -22.34
C PHE A 41 -2.59 10.10 -22.51
N ASP A 42 -3.17 10.36 -23.68
CA ASP A 42 -3.91 11.60 -23.92
C ASP A 42 -5.30 11.53 -23.24
N PRO A 43 -5.58 12.34 -22.21
CA PRO A 43 -6.85 12.33 -21.51
C PRO A 43 -7.96 13.10 -22.24
N GLU A 44 -7.78 13.51 -23.50
CA GLU A 44 -8.81 14.19 -24.27
C GLU A 44 -10.13 13.41 -24.27
N GLY A 45 -11.22 14.09 -23.99
CA GLY A 45 -12.56 13.51 -23.87
C GLY A 45 -12.85 12.82 -22.54
N GLN A 46 -11.90 12.73 -21.61
CA GLN A 46 -12.15 12.24 -20.25
C GLN A 46 -12.47 13.40 -19.29
N LYS A 47 -13.34 13.15 -18.31
CA LYS A 47 -13.64 14.14 -17.25
C LYS A 47 -12.51 14.29 -16.25
N VAL A 48 -11.78 13.19 -15.99
CA VAL A 48 -10.67 13.16 -15.05
C VAL A 48 -9.36 13.24 -15.82
N THR A 49 -8.57 14.26 -15.52
CA THR A 49 -7.31 14.58 -16.21
C THR A 49 -6.10 14.57 -15.30
N LEU A 50 -6.30 14.27 -13.99
CA LEU A 50 -5.25 14.17 -12.99
C LEU A 50 -5.06 12.73 -12.53
N ALA A 51 -3.81 12.36 -12.28
CA ALA A 51 -3.41 11.11 -11.63
C ALA A 51 -2.13 11.32 -10.82
N ALA A 52 -1.80 10.36 -9.98
CA ALA A 52 -0.53 10.29 -9.29
C ALA A 52 0.35 9.22 -9.96
N GLU A 53 1.02 9.62 -11.04
CA GLU A 53 1.90 8.76 -11.84
C GLU A 53 3.31 8.71 -11.24
N VAL A 54 3.95 7.55 -11.34
CA VAL A 54 5.39 7.41 -11.03
C VAL A 54 6.20 8.05 -12.15
N LYS A 55 6.94 9.09 -11.80
CA LYS A 55 7.73 9.90 -12.73
C LYS A 55 9.19 9.41 -12.76
N GLY A 56 9.80 9.41 -13.95
CA GLY A 56 11.22 9.09 -14.10
C GLY A 56 11.60 7.62 -13.93
N PHE A 57 10.65 6.72 -13.75
CA PHE A 57 10.95 5.29 -13.65
C PHE A 57 11.27 4.69 -15.03
N VAL A 58 12.53 4.36 -15.24
CA VAL A 58 13.05 3.71 -16.44
C VAL A 58 13.48 2.29 -16.05
N PRO A 59 12.75 1.24 -16.44
CA PRO A 59 13.06 -0.14 -16.01
C PRO A 59 14.48 -0.58 -16.35
N GLU A 60 15.00 -0.14 -17.51
CA GLU A 60 16.34 -0.50 -18.00
C GLU A 60 17.49 0.02 -17.12
N ASP A 61 17.25 0.99 -16.26
CA ASP A 61 18.23 1.46 -15.26
C ASP A 61 18.42 0.46 -14.12
N HIS A 62 17.44 -0.47 -13.95
CA HIS A 62 17.39 -1.40 -12.83
C HIS A 62 17.46 -2.88 -13.24
N MET A 63 17.17 -3.19 -14.49
CA MET A 63 17.15 -4.55 -15.02
C MET A 63 17.51 -4.58 -16.50
N SER A 64 17.92 -5.75 -17.02
CA SER A 64 18.18 -5.88 -18.44
C SER A 64 16.94 -5.62 -19.28
N ARG A 65 17.12 -5.12 -20.50
CA ARG A 65 16.02 -4.91 -21.45
C ARG A 65 15.24 -6.20 -21.75
N ALA A 66 15.90 -7.36 -21.67
CA ALA A 66 15.25 -8.66 -21.88
C ALA A 66 14.31 -9.02 -20.74
N GLU A 67 14.70 -8.74 -19.49
CA GLU A 67 13.85 -8.90 -18.30
C GLU A 67 12.68 -7.92 -18.35
N ALA A 68 12.95 -6.63 -18.58
CA ALA A 68 11.92 -5.58 -18.63
C ALA A 68 10.80 -5.92 -19.61
N LYS A 69 11.13 -6.46 -20.81
CA LYS A 69 10.15 -6.86 -21.82
C LYS A 69 9.25 -8.04 -21.44
N ARG A 70 9.63 -8.82 -20.42
CA ARG A 70 8.89 -9.97 -19.92
C ARG A 70 8.02 -9.65 -18.71
N MET A 71 7.94 -8.39 -18.31
CA MET A 71 7.21 -7.92 -17.14
C MET A 71 6.28 -6.76 -17.50
N GLY A 72 5.09 -6.74 -16.94
CA GLY A 72 4.24 -5.56 -16.93
C GLY A 72 4.82 -4.48 -16.02
N ARG A 73 4.47 -3.21 -16.23
CA ARG A 73 4.98 -2.08 -15.42
C ARG A 73 4.79 -2.29 -13.92
N PHE A 74 3.63 -2.82 -13.50
CA PHE A 74 3.38 -3.14 -12.08
C PHE A 74 4.40 -4.17 -11.53
N THR A 75 4.75 -5.19 -12.34
CA THR A 75 5.74 -6.19 -11.97
C THR A 75 7.16 -5.61 -11.95
N GLN A 76 7.49 -4.74 -12.92
CA GLN A 76 8.80 -4.07 -12.96
C GLN A 76 9.04 -3.25 -11.69
N MET A 77 8.06 -2.43 -11.29
CA MET A 77 8.12 -1.64 -10.05
C MET A 77 8.26 -2.53 -8.81
N ALA A 78 7.50 -3.64 -8.75
CA ALA A 78 7.55 -4.57 -7.63
C ALA A 78 8.93 -5.25 -7.49
N VAL A 79 9.53 -5.69 -8.61
CA VAL A 79 10.87 -6.33 -8.60
C VAL A 79 11.95 -5.33 -8.18
N VAL A 80 11.87 -4.08 -8.64
CA VAL A 80 12.83 -3.04 -8.25
C VAL A 80 12.69 -2.70 -6.76
N ALA A 81 11.47 -2.51 -6.26
CA ALA A 81 11.23 -2.30 -4.85
C ALA A 81 11.67 -3.50 -3.98
N ALA A 82 11.49 -4.74 -4.46
CA ALA A 82 11.97 -5.93 -3.76
C ALA A 82 13.51 -5.98 -3.67
N ARG A 83 14.21 -5.60 -4.74
CA ARG A 83 15.68 -5.48 -4.73
C ARG A 83 16.14 -4.42 -3.73
N GLU A 84 15.51 -3.24 -3.72
CA GLU A 84 15.80 -2.21 -2.73
C GLU A 84 15.62 -2.73 -1.29
N ALA A 85 14.52 -3.44 -1.00
CA ALA A 85 14.26 -4.00 0.33
C ALA A 85 15.32 -5.03 0.74
N MET A 86 15.75 -5.90 -0.19
CA MET A 86 16.82 -6.88 0.03
C MET A 86 18.17 -6.20 0.27
N ASP A 87 18.51 -5.20 -0.53
CA ASP A 87 19.76 -4.45 -0.43
C ASP A 87 19.83 -3.67 0.89
N GLN A 88 18.73 -3.01 1.28
CA GLN A 88 18.64 -2.29 2.55
C GLN A 88 18.77 -3.23 3.75
N ALA A 89 18.18 -4.42 3.66
CA ALA A 89 18.29 -5.44 4.70
C ALA A 89 19.69 -6.09 4.75
N GLY A 90 20.52 -5.94 3.73
CA GLY A 90 21.77 -6.67 3.57
C GLY A 90 21.56 -8.19 3.60
N PHE A 91 20.42 -8.66 3.07
CA PHE A 91 20.03 -10.07 3.14
C PHE A 91 20.25 -10.79 1.80
N THR A 92 21.02 -11.86 1.85
CA THR A 92 21.18 -12.80 0.72
C THR A 92 21.06 -14.20 1.31
N PRO A 93 19.99 -14.96 1.00
CA PRO A 93 19.78 -16.27 1.60
C PRO A 93 20.84 -17.28 1.16
N ALA A 94 21.31 -18.09 2.09
CA ALA A 94 22.04 -19.31 1.77
C ALA A 94 21.11 -20.28 1.01
N GLU A 95 21.68 -21.27 0.31
CA GLU A 95 20.89 -22.18 -0.53
C GLU A 95 19.82 -22.95 0.25
N GLU A 96 20.18 -23.38 1.46
CA GLU A 96 19.32 -24.09 2.42
C GLU A 96 18.21 -23.24 3.04
N GLU A 97 18.40 -21.93 3.10
CA GLU A 97 17.42 -20.98 3.66
C GLU A 97 16.29 -20.67 2.68
N LYS A 98 16.53 -20.82 1.36
CA LYS A 98 15.59 -20.40 0.30
C LYS A 98 14.22 -21.07 0.40
N ASP A 99 14.14 -22.29 0.94
CA ASP A 99 12.88 -23.00 1.14
C ASP A 99 12.04 -22.43 2.31
N ARG A 100 12.70 -21.63 3.17
CA ARG A 100 12.09 -20.92 4.30
C ARG A 100 11.86 -19.44 4.00
N CYS A 101 12.21 -18.97 2.79
CA CYS A 101 12.00 -17.61 2.31
C CYS A 101 10.84 -17.58 1.32
N GLY A 102 9.84 -16.73 1.56
CA GLY A 102 8.64 -16.66 0.73
C GLY A 102 8.31 -15.26 0.20
N VAL A 103 7.28 -15.18 -0.66
CA VAL A 103 6.84 -13.94 -1.31
C VAL A 103 5.31 -13.84 -1.27
N ILE A 104 4.76 -12.78 -0.71
CA ILE A 104 3.33 -12.48 -0.76
C ILE A 104 3.16 -11.04 -1.26
N VAL A 105 2.81 -10.86 -2.52
CA VAL A 105 2.69 -9.52 -3.13
C VAL A 105 1.36 -9.39 -3.87
N SER A 106 0.58 -8.39 -3.48
CA SER A 106 -0.74 -8.08 -4.03
C SER A 106 -0.66 -7.21 -5.29
N SER A 107 -1.62 -7.39 -6.17
CA SER A 107 -2.03 -6.40 -7.17
C SER A 107 -3.54 -6.49 -7.34
N GLY A 108 -4.24 -5.36 -7.33
CA GLY A 108 -5.70 -5.33 -7.44
C GLY A 108 -6.21 -5.63 -8.84
N ILE A 109 -5.51 -5.13 -9.86
CA ILE A 109 -5.95 -5.22 -11.27
C ILE A 109 -4.90 -5.91 -12.16
N GLY A 110 -3.62 -5.86 -11.78
CA GLY A 110 -2.54 -6.42 -12.58
C GLY A 110 -2.26 -5.63 -13.86
N GLY A 111 -1.94 -6.32 -14.94
CA GLY A 111 -1.51 -5.73 -16.22
C GLY A 111 -2.64 -5.19 -17.08
N LEU A 112 -3.46 -4.27 -16.59
CA LEU A 112 -4.60 -3.72 -17.33
C LEU A 112 -4.17 -3.03 -18.64
N ALA A 113 -3.08 -2.25 -18.62
CA ALA A 113 -2.54 -1.61 -19.81
C ALA A 113 -2.14 -2.66 -20.89
N ILE A 114 -1.57 -3.78 -20.47
CA ILE A 114 -1.20 -4.88 -21.36
C ILE A 114 -2.45 -5.53 -21.95
N THR A 115 -3.46 -5.79 -21.11
CA THR A 115 -4.74 -6.35 -21.53
C THR A 115 -5.41 -5.48 -22.59
N GLN A 116 -5.44 -4.17 -22.36
CA GLN A 116 -5.99 -3.19 -23.30
C GLN A 116 -5.21 -3.20 -24.63
N ALA A 117 -3.88 -3.15 -24.57
CA ALA A 117 -3.03 -3.14 -25.78
C ALA A 117 -3.15 -4.44 -26.59
N GLU A 118 -3.18 -5.59 -25.94
CA GLU A 118 -3.29 -6.89 -26.62
C GLU A 118 -4.72 -7.12 -27.17
N HIS A 119 -5.75 -6.59 -26.51
CA HIS A 119 -7.09 -6.58 -27.05
C HIS A 119 -7.16 -5.79 -28.36
N GLU A 120 -6.60 -4.57 -28.41
CA GLU A 120 -6.57 -3.78 -29.63
C GLU A 120 -5.72 -4.44 -30.73
N ARG A 121 -4.61 -5.08 -30.37
CA ARG A 121 -3.81 -5.88 -31.31
C ARG A 121 -4.61 -7.02 -31.92
N GLY A 122 -5.33 -7.79 -31.08
CA GLY A 122 -6.18 -8.92 -31.53
C GLY A 122 -7.27 -8.46 -32.48
N LYS A 123 -7.95 -7.35 -32.18
CA LYS A 123 -8.95 -6.74 -33.06
C LYS A 123 -8.37 -6.31 -34.42
N ALA A 124 -7.21 -5.69 -34.39
CA ALA A 124 -6.61 -5.11 -35.60
C ALA A 124 -5.93 -6.15 -36.51
N ARG A 125 -5.37 -7.23 -35.93
CA ARG A 125 -4.47 -8.15 -36.65
C ARG A 125 -4.90 -9.63 -36.61
N GLY A 126 -5.96 -9.98 -35.86
CA GLY A 126 -6.38 -11.35 -35.58
C GLY A 126 -5.90 -11.84 -34.20
N TRP A 127 -6.73 -12.68 -33.56
CA TRP A 127 -6.49 -13.14 -32.19
C TRP A 127 -5.27 -14.07 -32.04
N ASP A 128 -4.84 -14.70 -33.12
CA ASP A 128 -3.62 -15.49 -33.22
C ASP A 128 -2.34 -14.62 -33.23
N ARG A 129 -2.48 -13.30 -33.31
CA ARG A 129 -1.39 -12.32 -33.25
C ARG A 129 -1.23 -11.67 -31.87
N VAL A 130 -2.01 -12.05 -30.89
CA VAL A 130 -1.80 -11.66 -29.49
C VAL A 130 -0.45 -12.19 -29.00
N SER A 131 0.23 -11.43 -28.16
CA SER A 131 1.55 -11.80 -27.66
C SER A 131 1.50 -13.14 -26.90
N PRO A 132 2.42 -14.09 -27.14
CA PRO A 132 2.52 -15.30 -26.33
C PRO A 132 2.89 -15.01 -24.87
N PHE A 133 3.37 -13.81 -24.57
CA PHE A 133 3.68 -13.34 -23.22
C PHE A 133 2.52 -12.57 -22.56
N TYR A 134 1.39 -12.38 -23.27
CA TYR A 134 0.27 -11.59 -22.71
C TYR A 134 -0.17 -12.10 -21.34
N ILE A 135 -0.49 -13.38 -21.23
CA ILE A 135 -0.97 -13.94 -19.96
C ILE A 135 0.06 -13.78 -18.85
N PRO A 136 1.32 -14.27 -19.00
CA PRO A 136 2.31 -14.16 -17.93
C PRO A 136 2.78 -12.73 -17.60
N THR A 137 2.52 -11.74 -18.46
CA THR A 137 2.82 -10.35 -18.15
C THR A 137 1.63 -9.58 -17.57
N GLY A 138 0.40 -10.12 -17.71
CA GLY A 138 -0.83 -9.44 -17.33
C GLY A 138 -1.47 -9.88 -16.01
N ILE A 139 -1.30 -11.14 -15.59
CA ILE A 139 -1.98 -11.67 -14.40
C ILE A 139 -1.36 -11.16 -13.10
N CYS A 140 -2.21 -10.91 -12.09
CA CYS A 140 -1.84 -10.24 -10.84
C CYS A 140 -0.71 -10.93 -10.05
N ASN A 141 -0.67 -12.27 -10.04
CA ASN A 141 0.30 -13.03 -9.26
C ASN A 141 1.74 -12.98 -9.82
N MET A 142 1.93 -12.41 -11.01
CA MET A 142 3.27 -12.39 -11.62
C MET A 142 4.25 -11.43 -10.95
N ALA A 143 3.76 -10.44 -10.21
CA ALA A 143 4.64 -9.64 -9.36
C ALA A 143 5.33 -10.51 -8.30
N ALA A 144 4.57 -11.30 -7.54
CA ALA A 144 5.11 -12.26 -6.57
C ALA A 144 6.01 -13.31 -7.25
N GLY A 145 5.56 -13.90 -8.37
CA GLY A 145 6.33 -14.91 -9.11
C GLY A 145 7.66 -14.40 -9.65
N GLN A 146 7.72 -13.18 -10.20
CA GLN A 146 8.95 -12.59 -10.71
C GLN A 146 9.92 -12.19 -9.59
N ILE A 147 9.41 -11.74 -8.44
CA ILE A 147 10.24 -11.51 -7.23
C ILE A 147 10.84 -12.84 -6.76
N ALA A 148 10.05 -13.90 -6.67
CA ALA A 148 10.54 -15.22 -6.27
C ALA A 148 11.64 -15.75 -7.23
N ILE A 149 11.47 -15.56 -8.55
CA ILE A 149 12.49 -15.91 -9.56
C ILE A 149 13.76 -15.06 -9.38
N ALA A 150 13.61 -13.76 -9.14
CA ALA A 150 14.74 -12.84 -9.01
C ALA A 150 15.56 -13.07 -7.73
N THR A 151 14.93 -13.51 -6.64
CA THR A 151 15.57 -13.72 -5.33
C THR A 151 15.96 -15.18 -5.08
N GLY A 152 15.37 -16.09 -5.83
CA GLY A 152 15.53 -17.53 -5.61
C GLY A 152 14.74 -18.05 -4.40
N PHE A 153 13.79 -17.29 -3.85
CA PHE A 153 12.92 -17.69 -2.74
C PHE A 153 11.99 -18.82 -3.20
N ARG A 154 11.95 -19.93 -2.46
CA ARG A 154 11.23 -21.16 -2.82
C ARG A 154 10.14 -21.55 -1.84
N GLY A 155 9.95 -20.78 -0.77
CA GLY A 155 8.84 -20.94 0.16
C GLY A 155 7.50 -20.50 -0.45
N MET A 156 6.54 -20.13 0.40
CA MET A 156 5.22 -19.65 -0.02
C MET A 156 5.34 -18.51 -1.05
N CYS A 157 4.65 -18.64 -2.18
CA CYS A 157 4.52 -17.57 -3.17
C CYS A 157 3.05 -17.36 -3.52
N SER A 158 2.48 -16.19 -3.18
CA SER A 158 1.06 -15.91 -3.43
C SER A 158 0.76 -14.43 -3.70
N CYS A 159 -0.45 -14.17 -4.17
CA CYS A 159 -0.96 -12.84 -4.45
C CYS A 159 -2.40 -12.75 -3.91
N PRO A 160 -2.63 -12.18 -2.73
CA PRO A 160 -3.97 -11.86 -2.28
C PRO A 160 -4.55 -10.74 -3.15
N VAL A 161 -5.75 -10.96 -3.70
CA VAL A 161 -6.47 -9.96 -4.49
C VAL A 161 -7.67 -9.48 -3.69
N THR A 162 -7.46 -8.49 -2.84
CA THR A 162 -8.46 -7.87 -1.96
C THR A 162 -8.62 -6.37 -2.26
N ALA A 163 -8.61 -6.05 -3.55
CA ALA A 163 -8.70 -4.68 -4.07
C ALA A 163 -7.71 -3.73 -3.36
N CYS A 164 -8.20 -2.57 -2.85
CA CYS A 164 -7.36 -1.56 -2.23
C CYS A 164 -6.70 -2.00 -0.91
N ALA A 165 -7.20 -3.07 -0.28
CA ALA A 165 -6.63 -3.63 0.95
C ALA A 165 -5.51 -4.66 0.69
N GLY A 166 -5.23 -4.97 -0.57
CA GLY A 166 -4.35 -6.08 -0.94
C GLY A 166 -2.94 -6.02 -0.36
N GLY A 167 -2.32 -4.83 -0.37
CA GLY A 167 -0.99 -4.64 0.22
C GLY A 167 -0.97 -4.88 1.74
N THR A 168 -1.98 -4.39 2.46
CA THR A 168 -2.14 -4.64 3.90
C THR A 168 -2.35 -6.12 4.21
N TYR A 169 -3.20 -6.80 3.42
CA TYR A 169 -3.40 -8.26 3.55
C TYR A 169 -2.09 -9.02 3.30
N ALA A 170 -1.33 -8.64 2.28
CA ALA A 170 -0.05 -9.28 1.98
C ALA A 170 0.96 -9.17 3.14
N VAL A 171 1.04 -7.99 3.77
CA VAL A 171 1.90 -7.76 4.96
C VAL A 171 1.39 -8.58 6.15
N GLY A 172 0.08 -8.56 6.42
CA GLY A 172 -0.52 -9.30 7.52
C GLY A 172 -0.42 -10.82 7.37
N ASP A 173 -0.66 -11.35 6.16
CA ASP A 173 -0.53 -12.77 5.87
C ASP A 173 0.93 -13.22 6.01
N ALA A 174 1.90 -12.43 5.53
CA ALA A 174 3.33 -12.70 5.69
C ALA A 174 3.74 -12.69 7.17
N PHE A 175 3.23 -11.73 7.96
CA PHE A 175 3.43 -11.68 9.40
C PHE A 175 2.94 -12.98 10.06
N HIS A 176 1.73 -13.43 9.77
CA HIS A 176 1.19 -14.69 10.31
C HIS A 176 2.03 -15.90 9.87
N TYR A 177 2.50 -15.93 8.62
CA TYR A 177 3.30 -17.03 8.11
C TYR A 177 4.63 -17.21 8.85
N ILE A 178 5.31 -16.09 9.19
CA ILE A 178 6.54 -16.11 10.00
C ILE A 178 6.22 -16.41 11.45
N ARG A 179 5.26 -15.71 12.06
CA ARG A 179 4.85 -15.86 13.45
C ARG A 179 4.51 -17.31 13.81
N ASP A 180 3.78 -17.98 12.90
CA ASP A 180 3.29 -19.34 13.12
C ASP A 180 4.33 -20.41 12.66
N GLY A 181 5.54 -19.97 12.26
CA GLY A 181 6.69 -20.86 12.01
C GLY A 181 6.75 -21.51 10.63
N TYR A 182 5.93 -21.06 9.67
CA TYR A 182 5.95 -21.60 8.30
C TYR A 182 7.06 -21.02 7.43
N ALA A 183 7.55 -19.82 7.73
CA ALA A 183 8.67 -19.16 7.05
C ALA A 183 9.59 -18.49 8.10
N ASP A 184 10.79 -18.13 7.69
CA ASP A 184 11.72 -17.33 8.49
C ASP A 184 11.88 -15.92 7.89
N VAL A 185 11.73 -15.80 6.57
CA VAL A 185 11.84 -14.54 5.84
C VAL A 185 10.72 -14.44 4.81
N MET A 186 10.09 -13.28 4.70
CA MET A 186 9.05 -13.00 3.70
C MET A 186 9.26 -11.64 3.04
N LEU A 187 9.33 -11.60 1.71
CA LEU A 187 9.09 -10.37 0.94
C LEU A 187 7.58 -10.22 0.76
N CYS A 188 7.04 -9.12 1.26
CA CYS A 188 5.60 -8.90 1.19
C CYS A 188 5.26 -7.45 0.84
N GLY A 189 4.07 -7.26 0.30
CA GLY A 189 3.61 -5.92 -0.04
C GLY A 189 2.63 -5.88 -1.21
N GLY A 190 2.72 -4.83 -2.03
CA GLY A 190 1.79 -4.66 -3.14
C GLY A 190 2.33 -3.76 -4.24
N THR A 191 1.74 -3.88 -5.41
CA THR A 191 2.08 -3.10 -6.60
C THR A 191 0.85 -2.85 -7.47
N GLU A 192 0.83 -1.72 -8.15
CA GLU A 192 -0.23 -1.40 -9.10
C GLU A 192 0.26 -0.46 -10.20
N SER A 193 -0.25 -0.64 -11.43
CA SER A 193 -0.04 0.27 -12.55
C SER A 193 -1.31 0.35 -13.39
N ALA A 194 -2.32 1.03 -12.82
CA ALA A 194 -3.66 1.08 -13.39
C ALA A 194 -4.02 2.44 -14.03
N VAL A 195 -3.07 3.37 -14.18
CA VAL A 195 -3.33 4.66 -14.84
C VAL A 195 -3.44 4.44 -16.35
N THR A 196 -4.66 4.10 -16.79
CA THR A 196 -4.99 3.79 -18.19
C THR A 196 -6.32 4.43 -18.56
N PRO A 197 -6.61 4.66 -19.86
CA PRO A 197 -7.91 5.19 -20.30
C PRO A 197 -9.09 4.37 -19.77
N LEU A 198 -8.96 3.03 -19.78
CA LEU A 198 -10.04 2.13 -19.34
C LEU A 198 -10.28 2.21 -17.84
N ALA A 199 -9.22 2.27 -17.00
CA ALA A 199 -9.39 2.40 -15.56
C ALA A 199 -9.93 3.77 -15.18
N ILE A 200 -9.37 4.85 -15.71
CA ILE A 200 -9.89 6.21 -15.48
C ILE A 200 -11.36 6.28 -15.88
N GLY A 201 -11.72 5.79 -17.07
CA GLY A 201 -13.11 5.74 -17.54
C GLY A 201 -14.01 4.90 -16.63
N GLY A 202 -13.57 3.72 -16.20
CA GLY A 202 -14.32 2.83 -15.32
C GLY A 202 -14.60 3.43 -13.95
N PHE A 203 -13.56 3.97 -13.29
CA PHE A 203 -13.73 4.63 -11.99
C PHE A 203 -14.52 5.94 -12.08
N THR A 204 -14.38 6.69 -13.20
CA THR A 204 -15.21 7.89 -13.48
C THR A 204 -16.68 7.52 -13.63
N ALA A 205 -16.99 6.44 -14.35
CA ALA A 205 -18.38 5.95 -14.53
C ALA A 205 -19.02 5.57 -13.17
N MET A 206 -18.21 5.10 -12.22
CA MET A 206 -18.62 4.83 -10.83
C MET A 206 -18.72 6.08 -9.96
N ARG A 207 -18.32 7.25 -10.47
CA ARG A 207 -18.20 8.51 -9.69
C ARG A 207 -17.28 8.37 -8.48
N ALA A 208 -16.21 7.60 -8.62
CA ALA A 208 -15.26 7.32 -7.56
C ALA A 208 -14.04 8.25 -7.58
N LEU A 209 -13.73 8.84 -8.77
CA LEU A 209 -12.58 9.73 -8.94
C LEU A 209 -12.96 11.20 -8.72
N SER A 210 -11.99 11.96 -8.23
CA SER A 210 -12.08 13.41 -8.18
C SER A 210 -12.05 13.99 -9.61
N GLU A 211 -13.00 14.85 -9.93
CA GLU A 211 -13.06 15.60 -11.20
C GLU A 211 -12.35 16.97 -11.08
N SER A 212 -11.59 17.21 -10.02
CA SER A 212 -10.79 18.44 -9.87
C SER A 212 -9.74 18.55 -10.97
N THR A 213 -9.54 19.78 -11.46
CA THR A 213 -8.43 20.12 -12.37
C THR A 213 -7.25 20.78 -11.65
N ASP A 214 -7.39 21.06 -10.35
CA ASP A 214 -6.31 21.56 -9.49
C ASP A 214 -5.65 20.39 -8.73
N PRO A 215 -4.37 20.09 -8.98
CA PRO A 215 -3.64 19.04 -8.25
C PRO A 215 -3.72 19.18 -6.73
N ASN A 216 -3.77 20.40 -6.21
CA ASN A 216 -3.83 20.70 -4.78
C ASN A 216 -5.27 20.69 -4.21
N ALA A 217 -6.25 20.31 -5.01
CA ALA A 217 -7.64 20.15 -4.58
C ALA A 217 -8.25 18.82 -5.06
N ALA A 218 -7.44 17.90 -5.59
CA ALA A 218 -7.91 16.63 -6.13
C ALA A 218 -7.91 15.50 -5.10
N SER A 219 -6.83 15.35 -4.32
CA SER A 219 -6.73 14.39 -3.21
C SER A 219 -6.66 15.16 -1.90
N ILE A 220 -7.80 15.28 -1.22
CA ILE A 220 -8.01 16.11 -0.01
C ILE A 220 -8.76 15.30 1.07
N PRO A 221 -8.16 14.21 1.60
CA PRO A 221 -8.83 13.37 2.59
C PRO A 221 -9.33 14.17 3.79
N PHE A 222 -10.51 13.81 4.29
CA PHE A 222 -11.20 14.42 5.45
C PHE A 222 -11.67 15.88 5.27
N ASP A 223 -11.30 16.56 4.18
CA ASP A 223 -11.79 17.91 3.88
C ASP A 223 -13.25 17.88 3.41
N ALA A 224 -14.04 18.88 3.81
CA ALA A 224 -15.47 18.96 3.47
C ALA A 224 -15.73 19.03 1.93
N ARG A 225 -14.76 19.53 1.15
CA ARG A 225 -14.85 19.65 -0.33
C ARG A 225 -14.50 18.37 -1.07
N ARG A 226 -14.04 17.30 -0.38
CA ARG A 226 -13.64 16.03 -1.03
C ARG A 226 -14.79 15.45 -1.85
N ASN A 227 -14.47 14.91 -3.02
CA ASN A 227 -15.47 14.40 -3.95
C ASN A 227 -15.07 13.12 -4.71
N GLY A 228 -13.94 12.50 -4.35
CA GLY A 228 -13.42 11.31 -4.99
C GLY A 228 -11.92 11.14 -4.77
N PHE A 229 -11.38 9.97 -5.07
CA PHE A 229 -9.96 9.73 -4.97
C PHE A 229 -9.20 10.11 -6.26
N VAL A 230 -7.89 10.28 -6.17
CA VAL A 230 -6.99 10.39 -7.31
C VAL A 230 -6.33 9.03 -7.54
N LEU A 231 -6.45 8.47 -8.74
CA LEU A 231 -5.80 7.21 -9.07
C LEU A 231 -4.28 7.38 -9.12
N GLY A 232 -3.56 6.49 -8.43
CA GLY A 232 -2.10 6.43 -8.41
C GLY A 232 -1.57 5.08 -8.89
N GLU A 233 -0.25 5.02 -9.08
CA GLU A 233 0.50 3.80 -9.36
C GLU A 233 1.75 3.72 -8.47
N GLY A 234 2.30 2.51 -8.29
CA GLY A 234 3.52 2.33 -7.53
C GLY A 234 3.71 0.91 -7.01
N ALA A 235 4.70 0.74 -6.16
CA ALA A 235 4.98 -0.50 -5.44
C ALA A 235 5.53 -0.20 -4.05
N GLY A 236 5.19 -1.05 -3.09
CA GLY A 236 5.81 -1.07 -1.76
C GLY A 236 6.10 -2.51 -1.36
N ILE A 237 7.34 -2.79 -1.00
CA ILE A 237 7.79 -4.12 -0.57
C ILE A 237 8.53 -3.99 0.76
N LEU A 238 8.16 -4.83 1.71
CA LEU A 238 8.81 -4.99 3.00
C LEU A 238 9.50 -6.36 3.04
N LEU A 239 10.68 -6.42 3.65
CA LEU A 239 11.29 -7.67 4.07
C LEU A 239 10.97 -7.87 5.55
N LEU A 240 10.18 -8.90 5.84
CA LEU A 240 9.87 -9.35 7.19
C LEU A 240 10.76 -10.53 7.55
N GLU A 241 11.25 -10.54 8.78
CA GLU A 241 12.07 -11.63 9.32
C GLU A 241 11.59 -12.05 10.69
N GLU A 242 11.82 -13.30 11.01
CA GLU A 242 11.78 -13.79 12.37
C GLU A 242 12.87 -13.10 13.20
N LEU A 243 12.54 -12.70 14.43
CA LEU A 243 13.42 -11.85 15.24
C LEU A 243 14.79 -12.49 15.52
N ASP A 244 14.84 -13.75 15.96
CA ASP A 244 16.11 -14.42 16.29
C ASP A 244 16.96 -14.57 15.02
N HIS A 245 16.35 -14.92 13.87
CA HIS A 245 17.02 -14.94 12.58
C HIS A 245 17.64 -13.57 12.22
N ALA A 246 16.90 -12.49 12.43
CA ALA A 246 17.39 -11.14 12.17
C ALA A 246 18.55 -10.74 13.09
N LEU A 247 18.45 -11.08 14.39
CA LEU A 247 19.49 -10.79 15.39
C LEU A 247 20.77 -11.60 15.15
N ASP A 248 20.65 -12.88 14.83
CA ASP A 248 21.80 -13.79 14.59
C ASP A 248 22.67 -13.33 13.42
N ARG A 249 22.07 -12.72 12.39
CA ARG A 249 22.80 -12.14 11.27
C ARG A 249 23.18 -10.66 11.45
N GLY A 250 22.83 -10.04 12.59
CA GLY A 250 23.11 -8.63 12.88
C GLY A 250 22.34 -7.65 12.01
N ALA A 251 21.08 -7.96 11.66
CA ALA A 251 20.22 -7.12 10.84
C ALA A 251 19.92 -5.77 11.51
N ASN A 252 19.81 -4.71 10.69
CA ASN A 252 19.27 -3.44 11.15
C ASN A 252 17.74 -3.51 11.17
N ILE A 253 17.15 -3.60 12.36
CA ILE A 253 15.70 -3.68 12.53
C ILE A 253 15.10 -2.28 12.49
N ILE A 254 14.03 -2.11 11.70
CA ILE A 254 13.36 -0.82 11.46
C ILE A 254 12.15 -0.66 12.40
N ALA A 255 11.32 -1.68 12.48
CA ALA A 255 10.13 -1.75 13.34
C ALA A 255 9.75 -3.22 13.55
N GLU A 256 8.79 -3.49 14.43
CA GLU A 256 8.22 -4.82 14.65
C GLU A 256 6.76 -4.83 14.16
N VAL A 257 6.34 -5.89 13.47
CA VAL A 257 4.93 -6.16 13.18
C VAL A 257 4.37 -6.96 14.33
N VAL A 258 3.40 -6.39 15.06
CA VAL A 258 2.91 -6.99 16.31
C VAL A 258 1.47 -7.44 16.25
N GLY A 259 0.69 -6.98 15.26
CA GLY A 259 -0.70 -7.39 15.12
C GLY A 259 -1.25 -7.20 13.73
N TYR A 260 -2.23 -8.04 13.38
CA TYR A 260 -2.95 -7.96 12.12
C TYR A 260 -4.42 -8.31 12.33
N GLY A 261 -5.30 -7.53 11.70
CA GLY A 261 -6.74 -7.77 11.68
C GLY A 261 -7.30 -7.66 10.28
N ALA A 262 -8.08 -8.64 9.88
CA ALA A 262 -8.77 -8.69 8.59
C ALA A 262 -10.25 -8.99 8.81
N THR A 263 -11.13 -8.26 8.12
CA THR A 263 -12.59 -8.43 8.19
C THR A 263 -13.24 -8.17 6.84
N CYS A 264 -14.50 -8.53 6.73
CA CYS A 264 -15.33 -8.19 5.58
C CYS A 264 -16.62 -7.50 6.05
N ASP A 265 -17.00 -6.41 5.38
CA ASP A 265 -18.26 -5.70 5.64
C ASP A 265 -19.48 -6.53 5.32
N ALA A 266 -19.41 -7.42 4.31
CA ALA A 266 -20.53 -8.20 3.79
C ALA A 266 -21.79 -7.32 3.57
N TYR A 267 -21.60 -6.13 2.99
CA TYR A 267 -22.63 -5.10 2.89
C TYR A 267 -22.94 -4.69 1.45
N HIS A 268 -21.93 -4.16 0.73
CA HIS A 268 -22.10 -3.66 -0.63
C HIS A 268 -20.78 -3.86 -1.42
N MET A 269 -20.87 -3.94 -2.77
CA MET A 269 -19.69 -4.23 -3.60
C MET A 269 -18.64 -3.11 -3.58
N THR A 270 -19.04 -1.84 -3.36
CA THR A 270 -18.12 -0.69 -3.41
C THR A 270 -18.25 0.27 -2.23
N ALA A 271 -19.42 0.36 -1.59
CA ALA A 271 -19.63 1.25 -0.46
C ALA A 271 -19.25 0.56 0.85
N PRO A 272 -18.49 1.22 1.74
CA PRO A 272 -18.24 0.72 3.09
C PRO A 272 -19.52 0.75 3.92
N ARG A 273 -19.55 0.02 5.03
CA ARG A 273 -20.62 0.11 6.00
C ARG A 273 -20.66 1.54 6.59
N PRO A 274 -21.84 2.22 6.56
CA PRO A 274 -21.94 3.60 7.03
C PRO A 274 -21.60 3.78 8.52
N ASP A 275 -21.76 2.71 9.32
CA ASP A 275 -21.47 2.70 10.76
C ASP A 275 -19.97 2.50 11.08
N GLY A 276 -19.11 2.26 10.08
CA GLY A 276 -17.68 2.02 10.25
C GLY A 276 -17.32 0.70 10.95
N SER A 277 -18.30 -0.15 11.25
CA SER A 277 -18.12 -1.33 12.11
C SER A 277 -17.14 -2.36 11.56
N GLY A 278 -17.01 -2.49 10.21
CA GLY A 278 -16.06 -3.42 9.59
C GLY A 278 -14.62 -3.02 9.83
N GLY A 279 -14.27 -1.76 9.52
CA GLY A 279 -12.93 -1.21 9.79
C GLY A 279 -12.61 -1.18 11.29
N ALA A 280 -13.59 -0.81 12.14
CA ALA A 280 -13.44 -0.86 13.59
C ALA A 280 -13.05 -2.27 14.07
N LYS A 281 -13.71 -3.30 13.55
CA LYS A 281 -13.42 -4.68 13.93
C LYS A 281 -12.04 -5.14 13.46
N ALA A 282 -11.58 -4.71 12.27
CA ALA A 282 -10.24 -5.02 11.81
C ALA A 282 -9.17 -4.40 12.73
N MET A 283 -9.31 -3.12 13.10
CA MET A 283 -8.43 -2.45 14.07
C MET A 283 -8.44 -3.15 15.43
N ALA A 284 -9.63 -3.47 15.95
CA ALA A 284 -9.75 -4.15 17.25
C ALA A 284 -9.08 -5.54 17.26
N ILE A 285 -9.17 -6.29 16.15
CA ILE A 285 -8.48 -7.58 16.00
C ILE A 285 -6.96 -7.37 16.00
N ALA A 286 -6.43 -6.39 15.26
CA ALA A 286 -5.00 -6.09 15.22
C ALA A 286 -4.45 -5.70 16.60
N ILE A 287 -5.18 -4.88 17.35
CA ILE A 287 -4.84 -4.46 18.72
C ILE A 287 -4.85 -5.67 19.67
N ALA A 288 -5.87 -6.52 19.58
CA ALA A 288 -5.97 -7.74 20.39
C ALA A 288 -4.87 -8.77 20.05
N ASP A 289 -4.51 -8.91 18.76
CA ASP A 289 -3.44 -9.80 18.31
C ASP A 289 -2.05 -9.37 18.86
N ALA A 290 -1.86 -8.06 19.02
CA ALA A 290 -0.68 -7.47 19.65
C ALA A 290 -0.69 -7.51 21.19
N HIS A 291 -1.77 -7.95 21.82
CA HIS A 291 -1.93 -7.98 23.28
C HIS A 291 -1.77 -6.61 23.97
N ILE A 292 -2.19 -5.53 23.30
CA ILE A 292 -2.21 -4.16 23.85
C ILE A 292 -3.64 -3.64 24.01
N THR A 293 -3.78 -2.45 24.58
CA THR A 293 -5.05 -1.74 24.69
C THR A 293 -5.12 -0.57 23.70
N PRO A 294 -6.30 -0.12 23.28
CA PRO A 294 -6.44 0.97 22.29
C PRO A 294 -5.72 2.26 22.67
N ASP A 295 -5.66 2.61 23.96
CA ASP A 295 -5.00 3.81 24.47
C ASP A 295 -3.47 3.83 24.31
N GLN A 296 -2.86 2.70 23.91
CA GLN A 296 -1.44 2.62 23.61
C GLN A 296 -1.10 2.95 22.15
N VAL A 297 -2.09 3.13 21.29
CA VAL A 297 -1.88 3.50 19.88
C VAL A 297 -1.88 5.01 19.77
N GLU A 298 -0.79 5.59 19.27
CA GLU A 298 -0.61 7.04 19.15
C GLU A 298 -0.89 7.58 17.75
N TYR A 299 -0.79 6.73 16.70
CA TYR A 299 -0.93 7.16 15.32
C TYR A 299 -1.64 6.13 14.44
N ILE A 300 -2.42 6.61 13.47
CA ILE A 300 -3.02 5.80 12.40
C ILE A 300 -2.66 6.41 11.05
N ASN A 301 -1.97 5.64 10.19
CA ASN A 301 -1.96 5.89 8.76
C ASN A 301 -3.26 5.33 8.18
N THR A 302 -4.16 6.22 7.78
CA THR A 302 -5.53 5.87 7.42
C THR A 302 -5.67 5.40 5.98
N HIS A 303 -6.78 4.70 5.71
CA HIS A 303 -7.18 4.50 4.32
C HIS A 303 -7.46 5.83 3.61
N GLY A 304 -8.21 6.74 4.21
CA GLY A 304 -8.34 8.16 3.87
C GLY A 304 -8.28 8.47 2.38
N THR A 305 -9.29 8.07 1.60
CA THR A 305 -9.23 8.13 0.12
C THR A 305 -9.67 9.46 -0.48
N SER A 306 -10.09 10.43 0.31
CA SER A 306 -10.74 11.66 -0.21
C SER A 306 -12.14 11.41 -0.80
N THR A 307 -12.79 10.31 -0.42
CA THR A 307 -14.19 10.05 -0.75
C THR A 307 -15.10 10.32 0.43
N CYS A 308 -16.32 10.83 0.18
CA CYS A 308 -17.24 11.23 1.25
C CYS A 308 -17.56 10.06 2.18
N LEU A 309 -17.86 8.87 1.64
CA LEU A 309 -18.29 7.71 2.41
C LEU A 309 -17.15 7.05 3.19
N ASN A 310 -15.96 6.95 2.56
CA ASN A 310 -14.83 6.30 3.22
C ASN A 310 -14.35 7.12 4.42
N ASP A 311 -14.08 8.40 4.22
CA ASP A 311 -13.39 9.20 5.23
C ASP A 311 -14.26 9.41 6.48
N SER A 312 -15.57 9.63 6.29
CA SER A 312 -16.52 9.70 7.40
C SER A 312 -16.71 8.33 8.09
N GLY A 313 -16.76 7.25 7.32
CA GLY A 313 -16.88 5.89 7.86
C GLY A 313 -15.63 5.45 8.63
N GLU A 314 -14.44 5.80 8.15
CA GLU A 314 -13.18 5.51 8.86
C GLU A 314 -13.07 6.34 10.15
N THR A 315 -13.49 7.63 10.13
CA THR A 315 -13.57 8.45 11.34
C THR A 315 -14.52 7.83 12.36
N ALA A 316 -15.67 7.31 11.93
CA ALA A 316 -16.61 6.59 12.81
C ALA A 316 -15.99 5.30 13.37
N ALA A 317 -15.27 4.53 12.53
CA ALA A 317 -14.56 3.32 12.94
C ALA A 317 -13.52 3.60 14.03
N VAL A 318 -12.72 4.65 13.88
CA VAL A 318 -11.73 5.08 14.88
C VAL A 318 -12.43 5.43 16.20
N LYS A 319 -13.52 6.19 16.17
CA LYS A 319 -14.29 6.51 17.38
C LYS A 319 -14.87 5.28 18.09
N LEU A 320 -15.30 4.27 17.31
CA LEU A 320 -15.83 3.01 17.88
C LEU A 320 -14.76 2.22 18.63
N VAL A 321 -13.51 2.20 18.13
CA VAL A 321 -12.43 1.43 18.75
C VAL A 321 -11.80 2.17 19.92
N PHE A 322 -11.53 3.47 19.76
CA PHE A 322 -10.71 4.24 20.68
C PHE A 322 -11.54 5.04 21.71
N GLY A 323 -12.85 5.17 21.52
CA GLY A 323 -13.71 5.87 22.46
C GLY A 323 -13.22 7.28 22.76
N GLY A 324 -12.95 7.57 24.04
CA GLY A 324 -12.41 8.87 24.46
C GLY A 324 -11.03 9.18 23.92
N HIS A 325 -10.18 8.15 23.79
CA HIS A 325 -8.80 8.27 23.27
C HIS A 325 -8.74 8.67 21.78
N ALA A 326 -9.83 8.50 21.02
CA ALA A 326 -9.89 8.93 19.61
C ALA A 326 -9.60 10.42 19.40
N LYS A 327 -9.74 11.26 20.45
CA LYS A 327 -9.41 12.71 20.40
C LYS A 327 -7.96 13.03 20.75
N GLU A 328 -7.24 12.06 21.28
CA GLU A 328 -5.83 12.19 21.71
C GLU A 328 -4.89 11.60 20.67
N LEU A 329 -5.36 10.59 19.96
CA LEU A 329 -4.67 9.90 18.88
C LEU A 329 -4.70 10.75 17.60
N ALA A 330 -3.59 10.76 16.86
CA ALA A 330 -3.51 11.39 15.55
C ALA A 330 -3.75 10.38 14.43
N MET A 331 -4.37 10.83 13.35
CA MET A 331 -4.53 10.05 12.13
C MET A 331 -4.21 10.91 10.91
N SER A 332 -3.60 10.35 9.87
CA SER A 332 -3.38 11.10 8.63
C SER A 332 -3.47 10.21 7.39
N SER A 333 -3.73 10.83 6.24
CA SER A 333 -3.74 10.13 4.96
C SER A 333 -2.61 10.61 4.05
N THR A 334 -1.63 9.75 3.85
CA THR A 334 -0.55 9.98 2.88
C THR A 334 -1.03 9.92 1.43
N LYS A 335 -2.27 9.45 1.17
CA LYS A 335 -2.90 9.53 -0.16
C LYS A 335 -3.16 10.97 -0.62
N SER A 336 -3.14 11.94 0.29
CA SER A 336 -3.12 13.36 -0.09
C SER A 336 -1.91 13.73 -0.94
N MET A 337 -0.80 12.96 -0.82
CA MET A 337 0.46 13.14 -1.53
C MET A 337 0.64 12.11 -2.66
N THR A 338 0.38 10.84 -2.39
CA THR A 338 0.64 9.72 -3.32
C THR A 338 -0.52 9.39 -4.24
N GLY A 339 -1.71 9.96 -4.03
CA GLY A 339 -2.93 9.41 -4.60
C GLY A 339 -3.22 8.01 -4.07
N HIS A 340 -4.20 7.35 -4.65
CA HIS A 340 -4.60 5.99 -4.27
C HIS A 340 -4.02 4.95 -5.22
N MET A 341 -2.98 4.25 -4.79
CA MET A 341 -2.24 3.24 -5.56
C MET A 341 -2.88 1.84 -5.51
N LEU A 342 -4.18 1.74 -5.20
CA LEU A 342 -4.97 0.51 -5.14
C LEU A 342 -4.26 -0.62 -4.37
N GLY A 343 -3.90 -1.74 -5.05
CA GLY A 343 -3.23 -2.88 -4.42
C GLY A 343 -1.85 -2.58 -3.82
N ALA A 344 -1.18 -1.52 -4.26
CA ALA A 344 0.09 -1.07 -3.69
C ALA A 344 -0.09 -0.20 -2.42
N ALA A 345 -1.24 0.48 -2.27
CA ALA A 345 -1.42 1.53 -1.28
C ALA A 345 -1.09 1.08 0.14
N GLY A 346 -1.70 -0.01 0.62
CA GLY A 346 -1.52 -0.48 1.99
C GLY A 346 -0.09 -0.90 2.33
N ALA A 347 0.68 -1.37 1.35
CA ALA A 347 2.09 -1.71 1.55
C ALA A 347 2.97 -0.47 1.67
N VAL A 348 2.77 0.54 0.82
CA VAL A 348 3.48 1.81 0.90
C VAL A 348 3.14 2.54 2.20
N GLU A 349 1.88 2.48 2.62
CA GLU A 349 1.41 3.06 3.88
C GLU A 349 1.98 2.34 5.11
N ALA A 350 2.15 1.02 5.05
CA ALA A 350 2.86 0.26 6.09
C ALA A 350 4.35 0.67 6.16
N ILE A 351 5.00 0.91 5.01
CA ILE A 351 6.37 1.46 4.95
C ILE A 351 6.43 2.82 5.63
N PHE A 352 5.53 3.75 5.29
CA PHE A 352 5.50 5.07 5.91
C PHE A 352 5.18 4.98 7.41
N THR A 353 4.33 4.06 7.83
CA THR A 353 4.04 3.82 9.26
C THR A 353 5.27 3.32 10.02
N ALA A 354 6.03 2.38 9.44
CA ALA A 354 7.29 1.91 10.03
C ALA A 354 8.33 3.04 10.16
N LEU A 355 8.43 3.88 9.13
CA LEU A 355 9.33 5.05 9.14
C LEU A 355 8.84 6.16 10.08
N SER A 356 7.52 6.31 10.27
CA SER A 356 6.95 7.21 11.28
C SER A 356 7.39 6.80 12.69
N LEU A 357 7.30 5.52 13.03
CA LEU A 357 7.77 4.97 14.31
C LEU A 357 9.28 5.16 14.49
N LYS A 358 10.06 4.85 13.45
CA LYS A 358 11.52 4.98 13.49
C LYS A 358 11.99 6.41 13.70
N ASP A 359 11.40 7.37 12.97
CA ASP A 359 11.81 8.77 12.98
C ASP A 359 11.09 9.59 14.05
N GLY A 360 10.05 9.05 14.73
CA GLY A 360 9.20 9.82 15.64
C GLY A 360 8.48 10.98 14.92
N PHE A 361 7.86 10.70 13.76
CA PHE A 361 7.26 11.74 12.92
C PHE A 361 5.92 11.29 12.31
N MET A 362 4.89 12.10 12.48
CA MET A 362 3.57 11.93 11.88
C MET A 362 3.48 12.73 10.58
N PRO A 363 3.33 12.10 9.40
CA PRO A 363 3.14 12.84 8.14
C PRO A 363 1.79 13.53 8.07
N ALA A 364 1.73 14.61 7.31
CA ALA A 364 0.53 15.41 7.14
C ALA A 364 -0.52 14.77 6.23
N THR A 365 -1.78 15.16 6.42
CA THR A 365 -2.81 15.19 5.38
C THR A 365 -2.72 16.58 4.73
N ILE A 366 -2.11 16.68 3.55
CA ILE A 366 -1.92 17.96 2.87
C ILE A 366 -3.18 18.46 2.16
N ASN A 367 -3.19 19.75 1.80
CA ASN A 367 -4.28 20.41 1.07
C ASN A 367 -5.61 20.51 1.84
N TYR A 368 -5.60 20.28 3.14
CA TYR A 368 -6.76 20.40 4.02
C TYR A 368 -7.09 21.88 4.29
N LYS A 369 -8.32 22.30 3.99
CA LYS A 369 -8.75 23.72 4.13
C LYS A 369 -10.07 23.87 4.86
N GLU A 370 -11.05 22.98 4.63
CA GLU A 370 -12.40 23.09 5.15
C GLU A 370 -12.73 21.89 6.06
N PRO A 371 -12.85 22.11 7.38
CA PRO A 371 -13.23 21.05 8.32
C PRO A 371 -14.60 20.45 7.97
N ASP A 372 -14.68 19.12 8.00
CA ASP A 372 -15.94 18.39 7.90
C ASP A 372 -16.37 17.93 9.30
N PRO A 373 -17.57 18.31 9.80
CA PRO A 373 -18.07 17.83 11.08
C PRO A 373 -18.19 16.31 11.21
N ALA A 374 -18.25 15.57 10.09
CA ALA A 374 -18.25 14.11 10.09
C ALA A 374 -16.83 13.52 10.26
N CYS A 375 -15.78 14.34 10.10
CA CYS A 375 -14.36 13.96 10.17
C CYS A 375 -13.64 14.83 11.24
N ASP A 376 -14.14 14.86 12.46
CA ASP A 376 -13.79 15.78 13.55
C ASP A 376 -12.64 15.28 14.46
N LEU A 377 -11.77 14.40 13.96
CA LEU A 377 -10.56 13.93 14.64
C LEU A 377 -9.32 14.71 14.16
N ASP A 378 -8.20 14.54 14.87
CA ASP A 378 -6.92 15.14 14.46
C ASP A 378 -6.35 14.42 13.22
N VAL A 379 -6.48 15.04 12.05
CA VAL A 379 -6.03 14.50 10.75
C VAL A 379 -4.62 14.96 10.36
N VAL A 380 -3.85 15.53 11.28
CA VAL A 380 -2.52 16.13 11.04
C VAL A 380 -2.57 17.07 9.81
N PRO A 381 -3.33 18.17 9.87
CA PRO A 381 -3.61 18.98 8.68
C PRO A 381 -2.38 19.76 8.20
N ASN A 382 -2.04 19.62 6.93
CA ASN A 382 -1.07 20.35 6.12
C ASN A 382 0.40 20.25 6.53
N GLU A 383 0.73 20.16 7.80
CA GLU A 383 2.10 20.08 8.29
C GLU A 383 2.29 18.83 9.16
N GLY A 384 3.27 18.01 8.80
CA GLY A 384 3.68 16.90 9.65
C GLY A 384 4.34 17.37 10.93
N ARG A 385 4.36 16.54 11.96
CA ARG A 385 4.93 16.91 13.26
C ARG A 385 5.66 15.76 13.93
N SER A 386 6.66 16.09 14.72
CA SER A 386 7.36 15.13 15.60
C SER A 386 6.44 14.67 16.72
N ALA A 387 6.56 13.40 17.10
CA ALA A 387 5.82 12.79 18.19
C ALA A 387 6.61 11.60 18.77
N ASP A 388 6.39 11.30 20.04
CA ASP A 388 6.89 10.04 20.63
C ASP A 388 5.90 8.92 20.29
N LEU A 389 6.31 8.05 19.39
CA LEU A 389 5.47 6.99 18.83
C LEU A 389 6.01 5.64 19.23
N HIS A 390 5.16 4.80 19.82
CA HIS A 390 5.49 3.42 20.19
C HIS A 390 4.67 2.41 19.38
N TYR A 391 3.40 2.71 19.13
CA TYR A 391 2.51 1.87 18.34
C TYR A 391 1.75 2.69 17.29
N ALA A 392 1.71 2.20 16.07
CA ALA A 392 0.97 2.82 14.98
C ALA A 392 0.23 1.79 14.13
N LEU A 393 -0.99 2.12 13.72
CA LEU A 393 -1.80 1.33 12.79
C LEU A 393 -1.64 1.82 11.35
N SER A 394 -1.69 0.90 10.41
CA SER A 394 -1.91 1.17 8.98
C SER A 394 -3.20 0.48 8.54
N ASN A 395 -4.18 1.26 8.08
CA ASN A 395 -5.50 0.78 7.70
C ASN A 395 -5.71 0.77 6.20
N SER A 396 -6.39 -0.25 5.70
CA SER A 396 -6.88 -0.28 4.31
C SER A 396 -8.31 -0.81 4.25
N LEU A 397 -9.14 -0.11 3.48
CA LEU A 397 -10.54 -0.47 3.23
C LEU A 397 -10.72 -0.65 1.72
N GLY A 398 -11.16 -1.82 1.26
CA GLY A 398 -11.21 -2.17 -0.15
C GLY A 398 -12.62 -2.46 -0.66
N PHE A 399 -12.83 -2.26 -1.95
CA PHE A 399 -14.02 -2.75 -2.64
C PHE A 399 -14.23 -4.24 -2.38
N GLY A 400 -15.48 -4.67 -2.29
CA GLY A 400 -15.83 -5.99 -1.78
C GLY A 400 -16.02 -6.04 -0.26
N GLY A 401 -15.79 -4.90 0.44
CA GLY A 401 -15.88 -4.77 1.89
C GLY A 401 -14.67 -5.34 2.62
N HIS A 402 -13.52 -5.45 1.95
CA HIS A 402 -12.27 -5.91 2.56
C HIS A 402 -11.70 -4.85 3.48
N ASN A 403 -11.53 -5.15 4.75
CA ASN A 403 -10.88 -4.27 5.74
C ASN A 403 -9.64 -4.95 6.28
N GLY A 404 -8.51 -4.27 6.25
CA GLY A 404 -7.24 -4.72 6.79
C GLY A 404 -6.61 -3.67 7.69
N SER A 405 -6.02 -4.10 8.80
CA SER A 405 -5.30 -3.24 9.72
C SER A 405 -4.04 -3.96 10.21
N VAL A 406 -2.87 -3.37 9.99
CA VAL A 406 -1.59 -3.86 10.50
C VAL A 406 -1.12 -2.94 11.60
N LEU A 407 -0.74 -3.52 12.75
CA LEU A 407 -0.20 -2.80 13.90
C LEU A 407 1.31 -3.00 13.95
N LEU A 408 2.01 -1.88 13.95
CA LEU A 408 3.46 -1.81 14.06
C LEU A 408 3.87 -1.25 15.42
N LYS A 409 5.03 -1.71 15.89
CA LYS A 409 5.67 -1.24 17.13
C LYS A 409 7.06 -0.69 16.81
N LYS A 410 7.42 0.40 17.47
CA LYS A 410 8.78 0.95 17.44
C LYS A 410 9.78 -0.09 17.91
N TRP A 411 10.86 -0.25 17.17
CA TRP A 411 11.96 -1.09 17.58
C TRP A 411 12.79 -0.39 18.65
N GLU A 412 13.00 -1.06 19.76
CA GLU A 412 13.89 -0.66 20.83
C GLU A 412 14.91 -1.79 21.02
N ALA A 413 16.20 -1.48 20.85
CA ALA A 413 17.31 -2.42 20.89
C ALA A 413 17.61 -2.92 22.31
#